data_0015374eb7929b4d7ae7f85e438c9693
#
_entry.id   0015374eb7929b4d7ae7f85e438c9693
#
_cell.length_a   1.000
_cell.length_b   1.000
_cell.length_c   1.000
_cell.angle_alpha   90.00
_cell.angle_beta   90.00
_cell.angle_gamma   90.00
#
_symmetry.space_group_name_H-M   'P 1'
#
loop_
_entity.id
_entity.type
_entity.pdbx_description
1 polymer ?
#
loop_
_entity_poly.entity_id
_entity_poly.type
_entity_poly.pdbx_seq_one_letter_code
_entity_poly.pdbx_strand_id
1 'polypeptide(L)'
;MNKTTLHDQWVVKAPVNDVFEIMTDFEKFPKNFPKVAESIRVNRRVGNYVEMEATVRSFGKRFQVKMNYQILPGKGFISDNDSYQFGTSGHEEMKLCQHPKGTLIDYTYQVTIHNKWLGIIAVPLLRWYSMKYWEKAVIDQLKKILEK
;
A
#
# COMPACT_ATOMS: atom_id res chain seq x y z
N MET A 1 -17.50 8.87 12.24
CA MET A 1 -16.25 8.38 11.66
C MET A 1 -15.93 9.14 10.40
N ASN A 2 -14.70 9.56 10.23
CA ASN A 2 -14.26 10.29 9.05
C ASN A 2 -13.63 9.33 8.05
N LYS A 3 -14.16 9.34 6.83
CA LYS A 3 -13.75 8.47 5.75
C LYS A 3 -13.34 9.31 4.54
N THR A 4 -12.20 8.98 3.93
CA THR A 4 -11.76 9.66 2.72
C THR A 4 -11.22 8.65 1.73
N THR A 5 -11.39 8.95 0.44
CA THR A 5 -10.90 8.11 -0.65
C THR A 5 -9.84 8.86 -1.42
N LEU A 6 -8.70 8.21 -1.62
CA LEU A 6 -7.57 8.73 -2.36
C LEU A 6 -7.37 7.86 -3.60
N HIS A 7 -7.08 8.48 -4.73
CA HIS A 7 -6.90 7.77 -5.99
C HIS A 7 -5.78 8.42 -6.80
N ASP A 8 -4.92 7.61 -7.39
CA ASP A 8 -3.90 8.09 -8.31
C ASP A 8 -3.49 6.98 -9.29
N GLN A 9 -2.79 7.37 -10.33
CA GLN A 9 -2.30 6.48 -11.37
C GLN A 9 -0.85 6.81 -11.71
N TRP A 10 -0.06 5.76 -11.97
CA TRP A 10 1.34 5.93 -12.38
C TRP A 10 1.69 4.93 -13.47
N VAL A 11 2.69 5.27 -14.28
CA VAL A 11 3.22 4.37 -15.30
C VAL A 11 4.65 3.98 -14.91
N VAL A 12 4.90 2.67 -14.87
CA VAL A 12 6.23 2.10 -14.63
C VAL A 12 6.69 1.43 -15.92
N LYS A 13 7.92 1.70 -16.33
CA LYS A 13 8.49 1.15 -17.57
C LYS A 13 9.02 -0.27 -17.35
N ALA A 14 8.09 -1.18 -17.08
CA ALA A 14 8.38 -2.60 -16.88
C ALA A 14 7.13 -3.41 -17.18
N PRO A 15 7.27 -4.70 -17.55
CA PRO A 15 6.12 -5.56 -17.81
C PRO A 15 5.24 -5.75 -16.58
N VAL A 16 3.94 -5.97 -16.81
CA VAL A 16 2.96 -6.18 -15.73
C VAL A 16 3.39 -7.28 -14.77
N ASN A 17 3.90 -8.40 -15.29
CA ASN A 17 4.32 -9.51 -14.44
C ASN A 17 5.45 -9.13 -13.49
N ASP A 18 6.39 -8.32 -13.94
CA ASP A 18 7.52 -7.89 -13.09
C ASP A 18 7.04 -6.98 -11.98
N VAL A 19 6.13 -6.05 -12.29
CA VAL A 19 5.53 -5.17 -11.29
C VAL A 19 4.71 -6.00 -10.29
N PHE A 20 3.89 -6.92 -10.80
CA PHE A 20 3.06 -7.79 -9.98
C PHE A 20 3.89 -8.62 -8.99
N GLU A 21 4.95 -9.25 -9.46
CA GLU A 21 5.81 -10.09 -8.61
C GLU A 21 6.41 -9.30 -7.45
N ILE A 22 6.91 -8.10 -7.71
CA ILE A 22 7.50 -7.26 -6.65
C ILE A 22 6.43 -6.78 -5.69
N MET A 23 5.27 -6.36 -6.20
CA MET A 23 4.20 -5.83 -5.36
C MET A 23 3.47 -6.89 -4.53
N THR A 24 3.65 -8.16 -4.84
CA THR A 24 3.05 -9.26 -4.07
C THR A 24 4.07 -10.11 -3.32
N ASP A 25 5.35 -9.76 -3.39
CA ASP A 25 6.40 -10.42 -2.61
C ASP A 25 6.51 -9.74 -1.24
N PHE A 26 5.53 -10.01 -0.39
CA PHE A 26 5.34 -9.29 0.87
C PHE A 26 6.51 -9.49 1.84
N GLU A 27 7.11 -10.66 1.85
CA GLU A 27 8.21 -10.98 2.75
C GLU A 27 9.47 -10.15 2.45
N LYS A 28 9.61 -9.69 1.21
CA LYS A 28 10.70 -8.81 0.79
C LYS A 28 10.35 -7.32 0.84
N PHE A 29 9.14 -6.96 1.28
CA PHE A 29 8.74 -5.56 1.37
C PHE A 29 9.67 -4.69 2.23
N PRO A 30 10.15 -5.15 3.38
CA PRO A 30 11.10 -4.32 4.16
C PRO A 30 12.38 -4.02 3.40
N LYS A 31 12.83 -4.93 2.54
CA LYS A 31 14.00 -4.73 1.70
C LYS A 31 13.69 -3.85 0.49
N ASN A 32 12.59 -4.13 -0.21
CA ASN A 32 12.23 -3.43 -1.44
C ASN A 32 11.60 -2.07 -1.16
N PHE A 33 10.82 -1.97 -0.09
CA PHE A 33 10.08 -0.75 0.27
C PHE A 33 10.29 -0.39 1.73
N PRO A 34 11.51 0.01 2.12
CA PRO A 34 11.84 0.24 3.53
C PRO A 34 11.05 1.39 4.17
N LYS A 35 10.50 2.30 3.38
CA LYS A 35 9.65 3.38 3.89
C LYS A 35 8.21 2.94 4.15
N VAL A 36 7.80 1.78 3.63
CA VAL A 36 6.46 1.24 3.85
C VAL A 36 6.41 0.41 5.12
N ALA A 37 7.39 -0.46 5.32
CA ALA A 37 7.41 -1.33 6.49
C ALA A 37 8.84 -1.63 6.92
N GLU A 38 9.08 -1.67 8.24
CA GLU A 38 10.35 -2.14 8.81
C GLU A 38 10.44 -3.65 8.78
N SER A 39 9.33 -4.33 9.05
CA SER A 39 9.25 -5.78 9.05
C SER A 39 7.85 -6.24 8.66
N ILE A 40 7.77 -7.44 8.12
CA ILE A 40 6.51 -8.09 7.77
C ILE A 40 6.54 -9.52 8.28
N ARG A 41 5.46 -9.94 8.93
CA ARG A 41 5.25 -11.31 9.35
C ARG A 41 3.98 -11.83 8.68
N VAL A 42 4.13 -12.85 7.84
CA VAL A 42 2.99 -13.53 7.22
C VAL A 42 2.47 -14.56 8.23
N ASN A 43 1.24 -14.36 8.72
CA ASN A 43 0.63 -15.22 9.72
C ASN A 43 -0.09 -16.41 9.09
N ARG A 44 -0.68 -16.21 7.91
CA ARG A 44 -1.46 -17.23 7.23
C ARG A 44 -1.48 -16.95 5.74
N ARG A 45 -1.34 -18.01 4.96
CA ARG A 45 -1.46 -17.94 3.50
C ARG A 45 -2.29 -19.13 3.02
N VAL A 46 -3.43 -18.83 2.37
CA VAL A 46 -4.31 -19.85 1.80
C VAL A 46 -4.64 -19.43 0.37
N GLY A 47 -4.02 -20.09 -0.61
CA GLY A 47 -4.17 -19.72 -2.01
C GLY A 47 -3.72 -18.27 -2.24
N ASN A 48 -4.62 -17.44 -2.73
CA ASN A 48 -4.35 -16.02 -3.01
C ASN A 48 -4.72 -15.10 -1.83
N TYR A 49 -5.07 -15.67 -0.68
CA TYR A 49 -5.40 -14.91 0.53
C TYR A 49 -4.21 -14.93 1.49
N VAL A 50 -3.81 -13.75 1.95
CA VAL A 50 -2.65 -13.60 2.83
C VAL A 50 -3.02 -12.72 4.01
N GLU A 51 -2.81 -13.24 5.22
CA GLU A 51 -2.92 -12.48 6.47
C GLU A 51 -1.53 -12.16 6.96
N MET A 52 -1.26 -10.90 7.25
CA MET A 52 0.05 -10.49 7.72
C MET A 52 -0.02 -9.35 8.73
N GLU A 53 1.08 -9.18 9.45
CA GLU A 53 1.29 -8.02 10.31
C GLU A 53 2.55 -7.30 9.86
N ALA A 54 2.46 -5.98 9.75
CA ALA A 54 3.60 -5.15 9.43
C ALA A 54 3.94 -4.26 10.63
N THR A 55 5.24 -4.03 10.81
CA THR A 55 5.71 -2.98 11.71
C THR A 55 6.06 -1.78 10.85
N VAL A 56 5.37 -0.66 11.10
CA VAL A 56 5.51 0.57 10.36
C VAL A 56 6.07 1.64 11.30
N ARG A 57 7.05 2.40 10.82
CA ARG A 57 7.58 3.52 11.57
C ARG A 57 6.99 4.82 11.06
N SER A 58 6.38 5.59 11.96
CA SER A 58 5.79 6.87 11.62
C SER A 58 5.91 7.81 12.80
N PHE A 59 6.33 9.05 12.55
CA PHE A 59 6.53 10.07 13.59
C PHE A 59 7.45 9.60 14.73
N GLY A 60 8.50 8.84 14.38
CA GLY A 60 9.47 8.32 15.35
C GLY A 60 8.97 7.17 16.22
N LYS A 61 7.76 6.67 15.98
CA LYS A 61 7.16 5.55 16.72
C LYS A 61 6.92 4.37 15.80
N ARG A 62 6.90 3.18 16.39
CA ARG A 62 6.57 1.94 15.68
C ARG A 62 5.13 1.56 15.94
N PHE A 63 4.44 1.19 14.86
CA PHE A 63 3.04 0.78 14.91
C PHE A 63 2.88 -0.59 14.26
N GLN A 64 1.98 -1.40 14.84
CA GLN A 64 1.61 -2.68 14.26
C GLN A 64 0.36 -2.49 13.41
N VAL A 65 0.41 -2.98 12.17
CA VAL A 65 -0.71 -2.91 11.24
C VAL A 65 -1.06 -4.33 10.83
N LYS A 66 -2.32 -4.71 11.03
CA LYS A 66 -2.84 -5.98 10.54
C LYS A 66 -3.38 -5.78 9.13
N MET A 67 -3.02 -6.68 8.24
CA MET A 67 -3.41 -6.58 6.82
C MET A 67 -3.88 -7.91 6.29
N ASN A 68 -4.95 -7.87 5.53
CA ASN A 68 -5.49 -9.02 4.82
C ASN A 68 -5.49 -8.71 3.33
N TYR A 69 -4.78 -9.52 2.55
CA TYR A 69 -4.66 -9.33 1.11
C TYR A 69 -5.42 -10.40 0.36
N GLN A 70 -6.16 -9.99 -0.65
CA GLN A 70 -6.69 -10.85 -1.69
C GLN A 70 -5.87 -10.58 -2.95
N ILE A 71 -4.99 -11.49 -3.31
CA ILE A 71 -4.18 -11.37 -4.52
C ILE A 71 -5.04 -11.70 -5.74
N LEU A 72 -4.98 -10.84 -6.75
CA LEU A 72 -5.62 -11.06 -8.05
C LEU A 72 -4.50 -11.38 -9.05
N PRO A 73 -4.25 -12.67 -9.37
CA PRO A 73 -3.08 -13.07 -10.12
C PRO A 73 -2.90 -12.30 -11.43
N GLY A 74 -1.72 -11.68 -11.58
CA GLY A 74 -1.39 -10.88 -12.75
C GLY A 74 -2.13 -9.56 -12.88
N LYS A 75 -3.05 -9.24 -11.95
CA LYS A 75 -3.90 -8.04 -12.03
C LYS A 75 -3.72 -7.05 -10.89
N GLY A 76 -3.20 -7.50 -9.76
CA GLY A 76 -3.01 -6.66 -8.60
C GLY A 76 -3.49 -7.30 -7.31
N PHE A 77 -4.10 -6.49 -6.43
CA PHE A 77 -4.62 -6.98 -5.15
C PHE A 77 -5.67 -6.04 -4.58
N ILE A 78 -6.44 -6.59 -3.65
CA ILE A 78 -7.33 -5.84 -2.76
C ILE A 78 -6.86 -6.15 -1.34
N SER A 79 -6.81 -5.14 -0.48
CA SER A 79 -6.43 -5.37 0.91
C SER A 79 -7.25 -4.55 1.88
N ASP A 80 -7.37 -5.08 3.09
CA ASP A 80 -7.92 -4.37 4.23
C ASP A 80 -6.84 -4.31 5.30
N ASN A 81 -6.69 -3.15 5.93
CA ASN A 81 -5.73 -2.98 7.00
C ASN A 81 -6.35 -2.30 8.21
N ASP A 82 -5.76 -2.55 9.36
CA ASP A 82 -6.22 -2.01 10.62
C ASP A 82 -5.01 -1.64 11.48
N SER A 83 -4.99 -0.41 11.94
CA SER A 83 -3.96 0.11 12.84
C SER A 83 -4.61 0.62 14.12
N TYR A 84 -4.74 -0.28 15.09
CA TYR A 84 -5.40 0.06 16.36
C TYR A 84 -4.72 1.20 17.09
N GLN A 85 -3.40 1.23 17.07
CA GLN A 85 -2.63 2.26 17.76
C GLN A 85 -2.81 3.64 17.13
N PHE A 86 -3.08 3.68 15.85
CA PHE A 86 -3.36 4.93 15.11
C PHE A 86 -4.83 5.30 15.11
N GLY A 87 -5.71 4.34 15.43
CA GLY A 87 -7.15 4.55 15.33
C GLY A 87 -7.64 4.69 13.90
N THR A 88 -7.00 4.00 12.96
CA THR A 88 -7.37 4.04 11.55
C THR A 88 -7.56 2.65 10.99
N SER A 89 -8.39 2.56 9.95
CA SER A 89 -8.50 1.38 9.13
C SER A 89 -8.52 1.81 7.66
N GLY A 90 -8.14 0.91 6.77
CA GLY A 90 -8.06 1.22 5.36
C GLY A 90 -8.47 0.06 4.46
N HIS A 91 -8.94 0.42 3.28
CA HIS A 91 -9.21 -0.51 2.20
C HIS A 91 -8.47 -0.01 0.98
N GLU A 92 -7.64 -0.87 0.36
CA GLU A 92 -6.91 -0.49 -0.83
C GLU A 92 -7.14 -1.45 -1.97
N GLU A 93 -7.14 -0.91 -3.18
CA GLU A 93 -7.22 -1.68 -4.40
C GLU A 93 -6.11 -1.21 -5.34
N MET A 94 -5.28 -2.14 -5.77
CA MET A 94 -4.26 -1.88 -6.78
C MET A 94 -4.59 -2.68 -8.02
N LYS A 95 -4.74 -2.00 -9.15
CA LYS A 95 -4.97 -2.62 -10.45
C LYS A 95 -3.77 -2.36 -11.35
N LEU A 96 -3.28 -3.41 -11.97
CA LEU A 96 -2.18 -3.35 -12.92
C LEU A 96 -2.73 -3.61 -14.32
N CYS A 97 -2.49 -2.67 -15.22
CA CYS A 97 -2.94 -2.77 -16.61
C CYS A 97 -1.78 -2.58 -17.57
N GLN A 98 -1.84 -3.25 -18.70
CA GLN A 98 -0.86 -3.07 -19.75
C GLN A 98 -0.95 -1.63 -20.29
N HIS A 99 0.22 -1.03 -20.53
CA HIS A 99 0.33 0.34 -21.05
C HIS A 99 1.39 0.33 -22.17
N PRO A 100 1.27 1.18 -23.19
CA PRO A 100 2.28 1.25 -24.26
C PRO A 100 3.71 1.45 -23.78
N LYS A 101 3.90 2.11 -22.62
CA LYS A 101 5.21 2.34 -22.02
C LYS A 101 5.57 1.33 -20.91
N GLY A 102 4.73 0.35 -20.64
CA GLY A 102 4.99 -0.67 -19.60
C GLY A 102 3.74 -1.05 -18.83
N THR A 103 3.60 -0.60 -17.60
CA THR A 103 2.47 -0.94 -16.74
C THR A 103 1.83 0.33 -16.18
N LEU A 104 0.50 0.42 -16.30
CA LEU A 104 -0.28 1.42 -15.58
C LEU A 104 -0.69 0.86 -14.23
N ILE A 105 -0.34 1.56 -13.16
CA ILE A 105 -0.76 1.25 -11.80
C ILE A 105 -1.91 2.17 -11.44
N ASP A 106 -3.09 1.59 -11.21
CA ASP A 106 -4.28 2.32 -10.76
C ASP A 106 -4.50 1.96 -9.29
N TYR A 107 -4.35 2.94 -8.40
CA TYR A 107 -4.36 2.71 -6.97
C TYR A 107 -5.43 3.56 -6.29
N THR A 108 -6.28 2.90 -5.51
CA THR A 108 -7.32 3.56 -4.71
C THR A 108 -7.13 3.15 -3.25
N TYR A 109 -7.12 4.14 -2.37
CA TYR A 109 -7.00 3.92 -0.93
C TYR A 109 -8.12 4.66 -0.20
N GLN A 110 -8.92 3.90 0.54
CA GLN A 110 -9.99 4.44 1.36
C GLN A 110 -9.60 4.28 2.82
N VAL A 111 -9.43 5.39 3.52
CA VAL A 111 -9.04 5.40 4.92
C VAL A 111 -10.19 5.87 5.79
N THR A 112 -10.39 5.18 6.91
CA THR A 112 -11.36 5.56 7.94
C THR A 112 -10.60 5.92 9.20
N ILE A 113 -10.87 7.12 9.74
CA ILE A 113 -10.30 7.58 11.01
C ILE A 113 -11.41 7.49 12.06
N HIS A 114 -11.19 6.66 13.08
CA HIS A 114 -12.22 6.34 14.08
C HIS A 114 -12.44 7.45 15.10
N ASN A 115 -11.46 8.33 15.30
CA ASN A 115 -11.58 9.47 16.18
C ASN A 115 -12.08 10.69 15.39
N LYS A 116 -13.28 11.17 15.72
CA LYS A 116 -13.91 12.32 15.04
C LYS A 116 -13.05 13.56 15.02
N TRP A 117 -12.47 13.91 16.17
CA TRP A 117 -11.67 15.12 16.32
C TRP A 117 -10.38 15.04 15.54
N LEU A 118 -9.71 13.90 15.63
CA LEU A 118 -8.48 13.65 14.85
C LEU A 118 -8.78 13.69 13.35
N GLY A 119 -9.93 13.16 12.91
CA GLY A 119 -10.32 13.14 11.52
C GLY A 119 -10.51 14.52 10.91
N ILE A 120 -11.04 15.47 11.68
CA ILE A 120 -11.24 16.85 11.19
C ILE A 120 -9.90 17.47 10.80
N ILE A 121 -8.84 17.20 11.55
CA ILE A 121 -7.51 17.72 11.28
C ILE A 121 -6.76 16.85 10.28
N ALA A 122 -6.86 15.53 10.41
CA ALA A 122 -6.06 14.59 9.65
C ALA A 122 -6.51 14.40 8.19
N VAL A 123 -7.83 14.48 7.90
CA VAL A 123 -8.34 14.24 6.56
C VAL A 123 -7.76 15.19 5.50
N PRO A 124 -7.71 16.52 5.73
CA PRO A 124 -7.07 17.42 4.78
C PRO A 124 -5.59 17.12 4.56
N LEU A 125 -4.87 16.75 5.63
CA LEU A 125 -3.45 16.39 5.55
C LEU A 125 -3.25 15.10 4.74
N LEU A 126 -4.12 14.10 4.95
CA LEU A 126 -4.10 12.86 4.19
C LEU A 126 -4.31 13.10 2.71
N ARG A 127 -5.30 13.92 2.35
CA ARG A 127 -5.59 14.25 0.96
C ARG A 127 -4.42 14.93 0.26
N TRP A 128 -3.70 15.78 1.00
CA TRP A 128 -2.61 16.56 0.44
C TRP A 128 -1.29 15.79 0.39
N TYR A 129 -1.00 14.95 1.40
CA TYR A 129 0.33 14.40 1.61
C TYR A 129 0.45 12.89 1.36
N SER A 130 -0.60 12.13 1.64
CA SER A 130 -0.56 10.67 1.64
C SER A 130 -0.17 10.07 0.29
N MET A 131 -0.76 10.53 -0.82
CA MET A 131 -0.45 10.01 -2.14
C MET A 131 0.96 10.35 -2.58
N LYS A 132 1.45 11.54 -2.24
CA LYS A 132 2.84 11.93 -2.53
C LYS A 132 3.84 11.09 -1.76
N TYR A 133 3.54 10.78 -0.50
CA TYR A 133 4.37 9.91 0.31
C TYR A 133 4.40 8.49 -0.27
N TRP A 134 3.24 7.97 -0.63
CA TRP A 134 3.12 6.63 -1.22
C TRP A 134 3.86 6.55 -2.55
N GLU A 135 3.74 7.57 -3.38
CA GLU A 135 4.48 7.66 -4.64
C GLU A 135 5.99 7.54 -4.41
N LYS A 136 6.53 8.30 -3.47
CA LYS A 136 7.96 8.23 -3.14
C LYS A 136 8.36 6.89 -2.52
N ALA A 137 7.54 6.38 -1.62
CA ALA A 137 7.85 5.17 -0.88
C ALA A 137 7.72 3.90 -1.72
N VAL A 138 6.82 3.88 -2.69
CA VAL A 138 6.51 2.69 -3.49
C VAL A 138 6.83 2.89 -4.96
N ILE A 139 6.24 3.87 -5.62
CA ILE A 139 6.37 4.02 -7.08
C ILE A 139 7.80 4.37 -7.48
N ASP A 140 8.43 5.34 -6.83
CA ASP A 140 9.81 5.70 -7.13
C ASP A 140 10.77 4.55 -6.86
N GLN A 141 10.47 3.77 -5.82
CA GLN A 141 11.27 2.59 -5.49
C GLN A 141 11.11 1.48 -6.53
N LEU A 142 9.88 1.24 -7.01
CA LEU A 142 9.62 0.33 -8.13
C LEU A 142 10.40 0.73 -9.37
N LYS A 143 10.41 2.01 -9.69
CA LYS A 143 11.16 2.52 -10.84
C LYS A 143 12.65 2.27 -10.68
N LYS A 144 13.20 2.47 -9.50
CA LYS A 144 14.62 2.17 -9.22
C LYS A 144 14.94 0.69 -9.42
N ILE A 145 14.04 -0.20 -9.01
CA ILE A 145 14.24 -1.64 -9.11
C ILE A 145 14.08 -2.13 -10.55
N LEU A 146 13.09 -1.65 -11.27
CA LEU A 146 12.66 -2.19 -12.56
C LEU A 146 13.11 -1.38 -13.79
N GLU A 147 13.28 -0.08 -13.66
CA GLU A 147 13.67 0.79 -14.78
C GLU A 147 15.18 1.02 -14.78
N LYS A 148 15.94 -0.05 -14.84
CA LYS A 148 17.38 0.03 -14.92
C LYS A 148 17.87 0.14 -16.37
#